data_e3cf118109bbf675ea66d6568c36e792
#
_entry.id   e3cf118109bbf675ea66d6568c36e792
#
_cell.length_a   1.000
_cell.length_b   1.000
_cell.length_c   1.000
_cell.angle_alpha   90.00
_cell.angle_beta   90.00
_cell.angle_gamma   90.00
#
_symmetry.space_group_name_H-M   'P 1'
#
loop_
_entity.id
_entity.type
_entity.pdbx_description
1 polymer ?
#
loop_
_entity_poly.entity_id
_entity_poly.type
_entity_poly.pdbx_seq_one_letter_code
_entity_poly.pdbx_strand_id
1 'polypeptide(L)'
;TALTSRSRDGAMIANVIRPFGYAAIQGSGTGTAAKKRTNPKKRGMQAFRAMLKHLKNGEMVLATADVPPGPVFETGPGMVKLAAKSGAAIMVVGAGFSPELPIPGTWDKSKLPLPFANRSLVFGEPIYVEDGDDKAMEAACQRVTDALNAVQAEAEKMVRK
;
A
#
# COMPACT_ATOMS: atom_id res chain seq x y z
N THR A 1 -7.41 10.03 -0.41
CA THR A 1 -7.97 8.88 -1.17
C THR A 1 -7.16 7.61 -0.86
N ALA A 2 -7.82 6.45 -0.72
CA ALA A 2 -7.16 5.17 -0.49
C ALA A 2 -7.40 4.20 -1.66
N LEU A 3 -6.34 3.49 -2.07
CA LEU A 3 -6.44 2.38 -3.01
C LEU A 3 -6.83 1.11 -2.25
N THR A 4 -7.95 0.49 -2.62
CA THR A 4 -8.39 -0.77 -2.04
C THR A 4 -8.53 -1.83 -3.13
N SER A 5 -8.39 -3.11 -2.74
CA SER A 5 -8.66 -4.21 -3.68
C SER A 5 -10.17 -4.32 -3.94
N ARG A 6 -10.53 -5.01 -5.02
CA ARG A 6 -11.94 -5.35 -5.32
C ARG A 6 -12.38 -6.67 -4.66
N SER A 7 -11.56 -7.23 -3.79
CA SER A 7 -11.91 -8.38 -2.98
C SER A 7 -12.97 -8.01 -1.96
N ARG A 8 -13.51 -9.00 -1.28
CA ARG A 8 -14.42 -8.83 -0.15
C ARG A 8 -13.78 -7.99 0.96
N ASP A 9 -12.49 -8.23 1.24
CA ASP A 9 -11.70 -7.51 2.24
C ASP A 9 -11.47 -6.05 1.85
N GLY A 10 -11.14 -5.80 0.57
CA GLY A 10 -11.00 -4.43 0.07
C GLY A 10 -12.30 -3.64 0.09
N ALA A 11 -13.44 -4.27 -0.13
CA ALA A 11 -14.76 -3.64 0.02
C ALA A 11 -15.05 -3.32 1.50
N MET A 12 -14.68 -4.21 2.42
CA MET A 12 -14.79 -3.99 3.86
C MET A 12 -13.93 -2.80 4.29
N ILE A 13 -12.67 -2.76 3.90
CA ILE A 13 -11.77 -1.63 4.18
C ILE A 13 -12.35 -0.32 3.64
N ALA A 14 -12.85 -0.30 2.39
CA ALA A 14 -13.47 0.88 1.80
C ALA A 14 -14.67 1.38 2.62
N ASN A 15 -15.47 0.49 3.18
CA ASN A 15 -16.61 0.86 4.04
C ASN A 15 -16.16 1.39 5.40
N VAL A 16 -15.05 0.89 5.94
CA VAL A 16 -14.49 1.37 7.22
C VAL A 16 -13.90 2.78 7.09
N ILE A 17 -13.23 3.08 5.98
CA ILE A 17 -12.54 4.36 5.82
C ILE A 17 -13.45 5.51 5.36
N ARG A 18 -14.58 5.22 4.71
CA ARG A 18 -15.53 6.24 4.23
C ARG A 18 -16.07 7.17 5.31
N PRO A 19 -16.50 6.69 6.50
CA PRO A 19 -16.97 7.56 7.58
C PRO A 19 -15.92 8.56 8.07
N PHE A 20 -14.63 8.28 7.84
CA PHE A 20 -13.52 9.18 8.17
C PHE A 20 -13.19 10.19 7.04
N GLY A 21 -14.05 10.29 6.02
CA GLY A 21 -13.86 11.23 4.90
C GLY A 21 -12.92 10.73 3.79
N TYR A 22 -12.47 9.47 3.84
CA TYR A 22 -11.59 8.94 2.80
C TYR A 22 -12.38 8.41 1.60
N ALA A 23 -12.03 8.85 0.40
CA ALA A 23 -12.48 8.22 -0.84
C ALA A 23 -11.73 6.91 -1.07
N ALA A 24 -12.41 5.89 -1.61
CA ALA A 24 -11.81 4.62 -1.95
C ALA A 24 -11.80 4.40 -3.47
N ILE A 25 -10.61 4.23 -4.04
CA ILE A 25 -10.40 3.79 -5.42
C ILE A 25 -10.22 2.28 -5.41
N GLN A 26 -11.08 1.55 -6.11
CA GLN A 26 -10.96 0.11 -6.22
C GLN A 26 -10.04 -0.29 -7.39
N GLY A 27 -8.84 -0.74 -7.06
CA GLY A 27 -7.88 -1.30 -8.02
C GLY A 27 -8.17 -2.76 -8.38
N SER A 28 -7.45 -3.27 -9.38
CA SER A 28 -7.48 -4.69 -9.73
C SER A 28 -6.62 -5.49 -8.74
N GLY A 29 -7.22 -6.03 -7.68
CA GLY A 29 -6.60 -7.16 -6.98
C GLY A 29 -6.64 -8.41 -7.87
N THR A 30 -5.60 -9.23 -7.84
CA THR A 30 -5.48 -10.49 -8.59
C THR A 30 -6.32 -11.63 -7.99
N GLY A 31 -7.34 -11.33 -7.18
CA GLY A 31 -8.21 -12.31 -6.55
C GLY A 31 -8.89 -13.23 -7.57
N THR A 32 -8.93 -14.51 -7.26
CA THR A 32 -9.45 -15.64 -8.08
C THR A 32 -10.87 -15.46 -8.60
N ALA A 33 -11.69 -14.59 -7.98
CA ALA A 33 -13.05 -14.28 -8.43
C ALA A 33 -13.13 -13.32 -9.63
N ALA A 34 -12.03 -12.64 -10.01
CA ALA A 34 -12.00 -11.66 -11.11
C ALA A 34 -11.81 -12.29 -12.49
N LYS A 35 -11.66 -13.62 -12.59
CA LYS A 35 -11.25 -14.34 -13.81
C LYS A 35 -12.24 -14.32 -14.99
N LYS A 36 -13.47 -13.83 -14.81
CA LYS A 36 -14.51 -14.12 -15.80
C LYS A 36 -15.03 -12.99 -16.71
N ARG A 37 -14.70 -11.70 -16.52
CA ARG A 37 -15.41 -10.67 -17.34
C ARG A 37 -14.68 -9.43 -17.88
N THR A 38 -13.44 -9.10 -17.52
CA THR A 38 -12.75 -7.91 -18.09
C THR A 38 -11.22 -8.03 -17.99
N ASN A 39 -10.51 -7.48 -18.98
CA ASN A 39 -9.06 -7.48 -19.10
C ASN A 39 -8.40 -6.82 -17.86
N PRO A 40 -7.60 -7.56 -17.04
CA PRO A 40 -7.01 -7.03 -15.80
C PRO A 40 -6.07 -5.85 -16.05
N LYS A 41 -5.34 -5.80 -17.17
CA LYS A 41 -4.48 -4.68 -17.56
C LYS A 41 -5.27 -3.37 -17.74
N LYS A 42 -6.48 -3.42 -18.28
CA LYS A 42 -7.32 -2.24 -18.53
C LYS A 42 -7.83 -1.62 -17.23
N ARG A 43 -8.09 -2.44 -16.21
CA ARG A 43 -8.57 -2.00 -14.88
C ARG A 43 -7.48 -1.41 -14.02
N GLY A 44 -6.28 -2.01 -14.01
CA GLY A 44 -5.12 -1.45 -13.34
C GLY A 44 -4.78 -0.06 -13.86
N MET A 45 -4.89 0.13 -15.18
CA MET A 45 -4.69 1.42 -15.82
C MET A 45 -5.75 2.45 -15.43
N GLN A 46 -7.01 2.05 -15.24
CA GLN A 46 -8.07 2.97 -14.77
C GLN A 46 -7.80 3.44 -13.34
N ALA A 47 -7.44 2.51 -12.42
CA ALA A 47 -7.08 2.87 -11.05
C ALA A 47 -5.85 3.78 -11.03
N PHE A 48 -4.82 3.48 -11.81
CA PHE A 48 -3.63 4.30 -11.94
C PHE A 48 -3.96 5.73 -12.40
N ARG A 49 -4.78 5.89 -13.44
CA ARG A 49 -5.21 7.20 -13.92
C ARG A 49 -6.02 7.98 -12.89
N ALA A 50 -6.88 7.30 -12.13
CA ALA A 50 -7.65 7.92 -11.06
C ALA A 50 -6.74 8.41 -9.94
N MET A 51 -5.80 7.58 -9.48
CA MET A 51 -4.80 7.99 -8.47
C MET A 51 -3.94 9.15 -8.94
N LEU A 52 -3.48 9.11 -10.20
CA LEU A 52 -2.69 10.20 -10.78
C LEU A 52 -3.47 11.51 -10.81
N LYS A 53 -4.77 11.48 -11.10
CA LYS A 53 -5.63 12.68 -11.05
C LYS A 53 -5.72 13.24 -9.63
N HIS A 54 -5.91 12.40 -8.62
CA HIS A 54 -5.95 12.84 -7.21
C HIS A 54 -4.64 13.49 -6.79
N LEU A 55 -3.49 12.86 -7.10
CA LEU A 55 -2.18 13.43 -6.78
C LEU A 55 -1.93 14.77 -7.48
N LYS A 56 -2.32 14.91 -8.75
CA LYS A 56 -2.19 16.18 -9.49
C LYS A 56 -3.09 17.29 -8.95
N ASN A 57 -4.16 16.94 -8.25
CA ASN A 57 -5.01 17.89 -7.54
C ASN A 57 -4.50 18.25 -6.12
N GLY A 58 -3.30 17.78 -5.75
CA GLY A 58 -2.73 18.00 -4.42
C GLY A 58 -3.30 17.10 -3.33
N GLU A 59 -4.04 16.05 -3.72
CA GLU A 59 -4.60 15.10 -2.77
C GLU A 59 -3.63 13.96 -2.47
N MET A 60 -3.71 13.39 -1.28
CA MET A 60 -2.91 12.22 -0.88
C MET A 60 -3.55 10.91 -1.35
N VAL A 61 -2.71 9.97 -1.80
CA VAL A 61 -3.11 8.60 -2.11
C VAL A 61 -2.43 7.65 -1.11
N LEU A 62 -3.22 6.82 -0.43
CA LEU A 62 -2.76 5.77 0.47
C LEU A 62 -2.93 4.40 -0.21
N ALA A 63 -1.92 3.57 -0.13
CA ALA A 63 -1.96 2.20 -0.65
C ALA A 63 -1.04 1.27 0.15
N THR A 64 -1.31 -0.04 0.13
CA THR A 64 -0.34 -1.05 0.53
C THR A 64 0.73 -1.18 -0.57
N ALA A 65 1.97 -1.42 -0.17
CA ALA A 65 3.09 -1.50 -1.10
C ALA A 65 3.16 -2.85 -1.82
N ASP A 66 2.92 -3.91 -1.07
CA ASP A 66 2.85 -5.28 -1.57
C ASP A 66 1.45 -5.66 -2.03
N VAL A 67 1.37 -6.61 -2.94
CA VAL A 67 0.10 -7.08 -3.52
C VAL A 67 0.10 -8.60 -3.68
N PRO A 68 -1.04 -9.27 -3.44
CA PRO A 68 -1.15 -10.71 -3.64
C PRO A 68 -0.80 -11.14 -5.08
N PRO A 69 -0.11 -12.27 -5.28
CA PRO A 69 0.31 -13.26 -4.27
C PRO A 69 1.68 -13.01 -3.64
N GLY A 70 2.22 -11.85 -3.72
CA GLY A 70 3.54 -11.50 -3.23
C GLY A 70 4.53 -11.19 -4.36
N PRO A 71 5.80 -10.98 -4.07
CA PRO A 71 6.48 -11.23 -2.80
C PRO A 71 6.02 -10.32 -1.66
N VAL A 72 6.10 -10.85 -0.40
CA VAL A 72 5.71 -10.14 0.81
C VAL A 72 6.80 -9.14 1.20
N PHE A 73 6.39 -7.97 1.67
CA PHE A 73 7.30 -6.90 2.10
C PHE A 73 8.16 -6.30 0.98
N GLU A 74 7.72 -6.43 -0.26
CA GLU A 74 8.36 -5.83 -1.42
C GLU A 74 7.41 -4.86 -2.13
N THR A 75 7.94 -3.72 -2.54
CA THR A 75 7.17 -2.69 -3.24
C THR A 75 7.07 -3.01 -4.72
N GLY A 76 5.85 -3.11 -5.22
CA GLY A 76 5.62 -3.25 -6.65
C GLY A 76 5.84 -1.94 -7.43
N PRO A 77 6.09 -2.03 -8.76
CA PRO A 77 6.43 -0.87 -9.58
C PRO A 77 5.27 0.13 -9.76
N GLY A 78 4.05 -0.24 -9.39
CA GLY A 78 2.87 0.59 -9.62
C GLY A 78 2.91 1.92 -8.88
N MET A 79 3.26 1.91 -7.58
CA MET A 79 3.32 3.11 -6.75
C MET A 79 4.54 3.97 -7.09
N VAL A 80 5.66 3.34 -7.39
CA VAL A 80 6.89 4.03 -7.82
C VAL A 80 6.67 4.78 -9.14
N LYS A 81 6.05 4.12 -10.14
CA LYS A 81 5.66 4.76 -11.42
C LYS A 81 4.62 5.87 -11.22
N LEU A 82 3.72 5.71 -10.26
CA LEU A 82 2.74 6.74 -9.93
C LEU A 82 3.41 8.00 -9.36
N ALA A 83 4.35 7.83 -8.44
CA ALA A 83 5.14 8.93 -7.88
C ALA A 83 5.96 9.64 -8.96
N ALA A 84 6.70 8.91 -9.78
CA ALA A 84 7.47 9.47 -10.90
C ALA A 84 6.60 10.29 -11.86
N LYS A 85 5.41 9.78 -12.22
CA LYS A 85 4.50 10.47 -13.15
C LYS A 85 3.74 11.65 -12.53
N SER A 86 3.57 11.68 -11.22
CA SER A 86 2.87 12.77 -10.52
C SER A 86 3.80 13.84 -9.98
N GLY A 87 5.07 13.51 -9.74
CA GLY A 87 6.02 14.34 -9.00
C GLY A 87 5.78 14.33 -7.49
N ALA A 88 4.81 13.53 -7.00
CA ALA A 88 4.52 13.43 -5.58
C ALA A 88 5.56 12.55 -4.87
N ALA A 89 5.97 12.95 -3.67
CA ALA A 89 6.83 12.13 -2.82
C ALA A 89 6.10 10.88 -2.33
N ILE A 90 6.83 9.78 -2.16
CA ILE A 90 6.37 8.60 -1.43
C ILE A 90 6.77 8.78 0.03
N MET A 91 5.80 8.75 0.93
CA MET A 91 6.03 8.67 2.37
C MET A 91 5.70 7.26 2.84
N VAL A 92 6.68 6.55 3.35
CA VAL A 92 6.51 5.21 3.91
C VAL A 92 6.04 5.29 5.35
N VAL A 93 5.17 4.36 5.76
CA VAL A 93 4.63 4.33 7.13
C VAL A 93 4.69 2.90 7.64
N GLY A 94 5.33 2.72 8.80
CA GLY A 94 5.33 1.48 9.57
C GLY A 94 4.36 1.56 10.74
N ALA A 95 3.73 0.44 11.09
CA ALA A 95 2.83 0.33 12.22
C ALA A 95 3.19 -0.86 13.11
N GLY A 96 3.25 -0.64 14.41
CA GLY A 96 3.48 -1.69 15.40
C GLY A 96 2.34 -1.77 16.39
N PHE A 97 2.05 -3.00 16.86
CA PHE A 97 1.05 -3.27 17.89
C PHE A 97 1.57 -4.33 18.87
N SER A 98 1.22 -4.20 20.15
CA SER A 98 1.56 -5.21 21.15
C SER A 98 0.56 -5.18 22.32
N PRO A 99 -0.09 -6.29 22.68
CA PRO A 99 0.01 -7.61 22.06
C PRO A 99 -0.76 -7.73 20.72
N GLU A 100 -0.29 -8.64 19.86
CA GLU A 100 -0.90 -8.95 18.57
C GLU A 100 -0.93 -10.48 18.35
N LEU A 101 -1.89 -10.97 17.56
CA LEU A 101 -2.00 -12.38 17.19
C LEU A 101 -1.78 -12.54 15.67
N PRO A 102 -0.95 -13.49 15.25
CA PRO A 102 -0.81 -13.79 13.83
C PRO A 102 -2.12 -14.43 13.31
N ILE A 103 -2.54 -14.02 12.11
CA ILE A 103 -3.69 -14.63 11.42
C ILE A 103 -3.17 -15.77 10.56
N PRO A 104 -3.47 -17.04 10.87
CA PRO A 104 -2.98 -18.18 10.12
C PRO A 104 -3.46 -18.16 8.67
N GLY A 105 -2.58 -18.56 7.74
CA GLY A 105 -2.92 -18.73 6.33
C GLY A 105 -3.05 -17.45 5.51
N THR A 106 -2.77 -16.27 6.08
CA THR A 106 -2.68 -15.04 5.29
C THR A 106 -1.37 -15.01 4.50
N TRP A 107 -1.46 -14.62 3.22
CA TRP A 107 -0.30 -14.54 2.32
C TRP A 107 0.71 -13.47 2.77
N ASP A 108 0.22 -12.39 3.39
CA ASP A 108 0.97 -11.21 3.83
C ASP A 108 1.43 -11.27 5.29
N LYS A 109 1.24 -12.43 5.95
CA LYS A 109 1.53 -12.64 7.38
C LYS A 109 0.84 -11.61 8.28
N SER A 110 -0.40 -11.23 7.94
CA SER A 110 -1.22 -10.28 8.69
C SER A 110 -1.32 -10.67 10.16
N LYS A 111 -1.36 -9.66 11.02
CA LYS A 111 -1.52 -9.81 12.47
C LYS A 111 -2.74 -9.00 12.93
N LEU A 112 -3.42 -9.50 13.94
CA LEU A 112 -4.58 -8.86 14.56
C LEU A 112 -4.16 -8.22 15.87
N PRO A 113 -4.20 -6.89 16.01
CA PRO A 113 -4.02 -6.23 17.31
C PRO A 113 -5.09 -6.66 18.30
N LEU A 114 -4.69 -6.96 19.55
CA LEU A 114 -5.66 -7.24 20.62
C LEU A 114 -6.26 -5.94 21.16
N PRO A 115 -7.44 -6.03 21.82
CA PRO A 115 -7.99 -4.89 22.52
C PRO A 115 -6.98 -4.32 23.52
N PHE A 116 -6.89 -2.99 23.58
CA PHE A 116 -5.94 -2.25 24.43
C PHE A 116 -4.46 -2.45 24.10
N ALA A 117 -4.13 -3.00 22.93
CA ALA A 117 -2.74 -3.10 22.48
C ALA A 117 -2.07 -1.71 22.40
N ASN A 118 -0.83 -1.63 22.84
CA ASN A 118 0.03 -0.50 22.55
C ASN A 118 0.20 -0.39 21.03
N ARG A 119 0.29 0.83 20.55
CA ARG A 119 0.45 1.12 19.12
C ARG A 119 1.56 2.13 18.88
N SER A 120 2.25 1.97 17.77
CA SER A 120 3.19 2.94 17.23
C SER A 120 2.93 3.17 15.75
N LEU A 121 3.24 4.37 15.28
CA LEU A 121 3.32 4.72 13.86
C LEU A 121 4.65 5.42 13.64
N VAL A 122 5.41 4.94 12.68
CA VAL A 122 6.69 5.53 12.28
C VAL A 122 6.56 5.98 10.83
N PHE A 123 6.87 7.24 10.59
CA PHE A 123 6.88 7.84 9.25
C PHE A 123 8.33 7.95 8.80
N GLY A 124 8.61 7.49 7.59
CA GLY A 124 9.92 7.65 6.96
C GLY A 124 10.08 9.00 6.27
N GLU A 125 11.27 9.28 5.82
CA GLU A 125 11.56 10.47 5.03
C GLU A 125 10.87 10.42 3.66
N PRO A 126 10.47 11.57 3.10
CA PRO A 126 9.89 11.63 1.76
C PRO A 126 10.85 11.14 0.68
N ILE A 127 10.42 10.18 -0.14
CA ILE A 127 11.21 9.63 -1.24
C ILE A 127 10.68 10.20 -2.55
N TYR A 128 11.50 10.98 -3.23
CA TYR A 128 11.21 11.48 -4.58
C TYR A 128 11.73 10.48 -5.61
N VAL A 129 10.93 10.25 -6.64
CA VAL A 129 11.25 9.34 -7.74
C VAL A 129 11.20 10.12 -9.05
N GLU A 130 12.30 10.12 -9.78
CA GLU A 130 12.36 10.67 -11.13
C GLU A 130 11.89 9.63 -12.16
N ASP A 131 11.30 10.07 -13.24
CA ASP A 131 10.93 9.19 -14.37
C ASP A 131 12.22 8.72 -15.06
N GLY A 132 12.31 7.44 -15.36
CA GLY A 132 13.53 6.86 -15.90
C GLY A 132 13.28 5.51 -16.57
N ASP A 133 14.36 4.85 -16.94
CA ASP A 133 14.33 3.51 -17.53
C ASP A 133 13.92 2.43 -16.51
N ASP A 134 13.74 1.21 -16.98
CA ASP A 134 13.29 0.10 -16.12
C ASP A 134 14.29 -0.17 -14.98
N LYS A 135 15.60 0.04 -15.20
CA LYS A 135 16.63 -0.16 -14.16
C LYS A 135 16.54 0.92 -13.07
N ALA A 136 16.29 2.17 -13.45
CA ALA A 136 16.06 3.26 -12.50
C ALA A 136 14.79 3.02 -11.68
N MET A 137 13.73 2.52 -12.32
CA MET A 137 12.49 2.16 -11.63
C MET A 137 12.66 1.00 -10.66
N GLU A 138 13.45 -0.02 -11.00
CA GLU A 138 13.77 -1.14 -10.12
C GLU A 138 14.57 -0.67 -8.91
N ALA A 139 15.59 0.15 -9.10
CA ALA A 139 16.35 0.76 -8.01
C ALA A 139 15.46 1.62 -7.09
N ALA A 140 14.49 2.35 -7.64
CA ALA A 140 13.54 3.11 -6.87
C ALA A 140 12.58 2.19 -6.06
N CYS A 141 12.12 1.08 -6.63
CA CYS A 141 11.34 0.07 -5.90
C CYS A 141 12.13 -0.50 -4.71
N GLN A 142 13.42 -0.81 -4.92
CA GLN A 142 14.27 -1.31 -3.84
C GLN A 142 14.44 -0.28 -2.72
N ARG A 143 14.70 1.00 -3.05
CA ARG A 143 14.79 2.08 -2.04
C ARG A 143 13.51 2.20 -1.20
N VAL A 144 12.33 2.14 -1.83
CA VAL A 144 11.05 2.21 -1.13
C VAL A 144 10.84 0.96 -0.26
N THR A 145 11.20 -0.21 -0.76
CA THR A 145 11.16 -1.48 -0.02
C THR A 145 12.01 -1.42 1.25
N ASP A 146 13.26 -0.99 1.11
CA ASP A 146 14.20 -0.88 2.24
C ASP A 146 13.70 0.13 3.29
N ALA A 147 13.22 1.28 2.86
CA ALA A 147 12.66 2.29 3.73
C ALA A 147 11.41 1.80 4.47
N LEU A 148 10.49 1.10 3.77
CA LEU A 148 9.29 0.50 4.39
C LEU A 148 9.66 -0.53 5.45
N ASN A 149 10.57 -1.44 5.14
CA ASN A 149 11.01 -2.48 6.07
C ASN A 149 11.71 -1.87 7.29
N ALA A 150 12.48 -0.80 7.11
CA ALA A 150 13.15 -0.10 8.21
C ALA A 150 12.14 0.55 9.18
N VAL A 151 11.16 1.33 8.67
CA VAL A 151 10.15 1.97 9.53
C VAL A 151 9.21 0.96 10.17
N GLN A 152 8.92 -0.17 9.49
CA GLN A 152 8.13 -1.26 10.05
C GLN A 152 8.85 -1.92 11.23
N ALA A 153 10.13 -2.25 11.08
CA ALA A 153 10.94 -2.82 12.15
C ALA A 153 11.08 -1.87 13.36
N GLU A 154 11.22 -0.58 13.10
CA GLU A 154 11.26 0.43 14.16
C GLU A 154 9.93 0.53 14.90
N ALA A 155 8.81 0.58 14.18
CA ALA A 155 7.48 0.61 14.78
C ALA A 155 7.23 -0.61 15.67
N GLU A 156 7.56 -1.82 15.20
CA GLU A 156 7.44 -3.04 16.00
C GLU A 156 8.31 -3.02 17.25
N LYS A 157 9.54 -2.49 17.17
CA LYS A 157 10.45 -2.36 18.31
C LYS A 157 9.90 -1.42 19.39
N MET A 158 9.26 -0.32 18.99
CA MET A 158 8.71 0.68 19.91
C MET A 158 7.61 0.13 20.81
N VAL A 159 6.81 -0.82 20.36
CA VAL A 159 5.68 -1.38 21.13
C VAL A 159 6.03 -2.62 21.94
N ARG A 160 7.22 -3.22 21.73
CA ARG A 160 7.70 -4.41 22.45
C ARG A 160 8.50 -4.11 23.72
N LYS A 161 8.57 -2.83 24.11
CA LYS A 161 9.25 -2.39 25.34
C LYS A 161 8.41 -2.58 26.59
#